data_05d1016e2f4da707402dd7626708fe2e
#
_entry.id   05d1016e2f4da707402dd7626708fe2e
#
_cell.length_a   1.000
_cell.length_b   1.000
_cell.length_c   1.000
_cell.angle_alpha   90.00
_cell.angle_beta   90.00
_cell.angle_gamma   90.00
#
_symmetry.space_group_name_H-M   'P 1'
#
loop_
_entity.id
_entity.type
_entity.pdbx_description
1 polymer ?
#
loop_
_entity_poly.entity_id
_entity_poly.type
_entity_poly.pdbx_seq_one_letter_code
_entity_poly.pdbx_strand_id
1 'polypeptide(L)'
;ILFALIWWLIYRLTKKTLLKRKLPNNHNLFLWCFTLPILFFFTAISLLYWVKLNWMFPAYISGIILVSRFVSINQLKYQTIISVFLHLAVAIEIIFYPVPVKSDDTWWGWEKLSQEVKIISDQHKDAFIFSDDGYKTTAILNFYLDKKVYGSNILGKNGLQYSVIDNDLSSLKSKSALYIDSQPQIKDTFPSSTTPEILLNYFEEINQLPPILLKNKQGKLLRKFLVFKCTHYKGI
;
A
#
# COMPACT_ATOMS: atom_id res chain seq x y z
N ILE A 1 17.75 -6.48 13.94
CA ILE A 1 18.41 -6.84 15.22
C ILE A 1 17.50 -6.46 16.39
N LEU A 2 17.03 -5.22 16.49
CA LEU A 2 16.20 -4.76 17.63
C LEU A 2 14.98 -5.67 17.86
N PHE A 3 14.27 -6.05 16.80
CA PHE A 3 13.15 -7.00 16.84
C PHE A 3 13.59 -8.35 17.44
N ALA A 4 14.71 -8.89 16.98
CA ALA A 4 15.26 -10.15 17.52
C ALA A 4 15.67 -10.01 18.99
N LEU A 5 16.22 -8.85 19.40
CA LEU A 5 16.54 -8.57 20.79
C LEU A 5 15.30 -8.46 21.67
N ILE A 6 14.21 -7.87 21.17
CA ILE A 6 12.91 -7.83 21.88
C ILE A 6 12.43 -9.26 22.14
N TRP A 7 12.38 -10.12 21.12
CA TRP A 7 11.95 -11.50 21.25
C TRP A 7 12.84 -12.32 22.18
N TRP A 8 14.16 -12.17 22.05
CA TRP A 8 15.13 -12.83 22.94
C TRP A 8 14.93 -12.42 24.41
N LEU A 9 14.72 -11.12 24.66
CA LEU A 9 14.50 -10.61 26.00
C LEU A 9 13.16 -11.09 26.57
N ILE A 10 12.09 -11.08 25.79
CA ILE A 10 10.79 -11.61 26.19
C ILE A 10 10.96 -13.08 26.57
N TYR A 11 11.59 -13.89 25.73
CA TYR A 11 11.84 -15.30 26.02
C TYR A 11 12.61 -15.46 27.33
N ARG A 12 13.70 -14.70 27.51
CA ARG A 12 14.53 -14.75 28.72
C ARG A 12 13.76 -14.37 29.98
N LEU A 13 12.97 -13.30 29.93
CA LEU A 13 12.16 -12.86 31.05
C LEU A 13 11.05 -13.87 31.37
N THR A 14 10.35 -14.38 30.37
CA THR A 14 9.31 -15.40 30.54
C THR A 14 9.88 -16.68 31.15
N LYS A 15 10.98 -17.18 30.60
CA LYS A 15 11.67 -18.36 31.14
C LYS A 15 12.11 -18.15 32.60
N LYS A 16 12.67 -16.98 32.92
CA LYS A 16 13.09 -16.65 34.28
C LYS A 16 11.89 -16.58 35.24
N THR A 17 10.78 -15.99 34.81
CA THR A 17 9.55 -15.86 35.59
C THR A 17 8.95 -17.24 35.87
N LEU A 18 8.85 -18.10 34.85
CA LEU A 18 8.33 -19.48 35.01
C LEU A 18 9.21 -20.33 35.91
N LEU A 19 10.52 -20.33 35.72
CA LEU A 19 11.47 -21.13 36.52
C LEU A 19 11.54 -20.69 37.98
N LYS A 20 11.57 -19.37 38.22
CA LYS A 20 11.70 -18.82 39.58
C LYS A 20 10.38 -18.55 40.28
N ARG A 21 9.26 -18.69 39.55
CA ARG A 21 7.91 -18.32 40.03
C ARG A 21 7.82 -16.93 40.65
N LYS A 22 8.66 -15.99 40.14
CA LYS A 22 8.71 -14.59 40.59
C LYS A 22 8.52 -13.67 39.38
N LEU A 23 7.58 -12.76 39.48
CA LEU A 23 7.34 -11.73 38.47
C LEU A 23 8.53 -10.77 38.39
N PRO A 24 8.76 -10.14 37.22
CA PRO A 24 9.68 -9.04 37.11
C PRO A 24 9.32 -7.90 38.07
N ASN A 25 10.26 -6.97 38.32
CA ASN A 25 9.91 -5.74 39.05
C ASN A 25 8.82 -4.94 38.33
N ASN A 26 8.08 -4.11 39.06
CA ASN A 26 6.89 -3.42 38.56
C ASN A 26 7.14 -2.65 37.24
N HIS A 27 8.27 -1.99 37.08
CA HIS A 27 8.61 -1.26 35.85
C HIS A 27 8.81 -2.18 34.64
N ASN A 28 9.52 -3.29 34.81
CA ASN A 28 9.71 -4.25 33.74
C ASN A 28 8.44 -5.05 33.45
N LEU A 29 7.65 -5.32 34.47
CA LEU A 29 6.36 -5.99 34.33
C LEU A 29 5.39 -5.12 33.51
N PHE A 30 5.32 -3.83 33.81
CA PHE A 30 4.51 -2.87 33.05
C PHE A 30 4.87 -2.89 31.56
N LEU A 31 6.15 -2.69 31.22
CA LEU A 31 6.61 -2.70 29.84
C LEU A 31 6.38 -4.05 29.15
N TRP A 32 6.55 -5.14 29.90
CA TRP A 32 6.32 -6.50 29.41
C TRP A 32 4.86 -6.77 29.09
N CYS A 33 3.93 -6.30 29.92
CA CYS A 33 2.49 -6.41 29.70
C CYS A 33 2.02 -5.64 28.45
N PHE A 34 2.67 -4.55 28.10
CA PHE A 34 2.36 -3.81 26.86
C PHE A 34 3.09 -4.33 25.64
N THR A 35 4.16 -5.09 25.79
CA THR A 35 4.94 -5.65 24.67
C THR A 35 4.45 -7.05 24.30
N LEU A 36 4.40 -7.96 25.28
CA LEU A 36 4.18 -9.39 25.04
C LEU A 36 2.82 -9.71 24.39
N PRO A 37 1.68 -9.24 24.92
CA PRO A 37 0.38 -9.64 24.37
C PRO A 37 0.21 -9.20 22.92
N ILE A 38 0.63 -7.98 22.60
CA ILE A 38 0.51 -7.43 21.24
C ILE A 38 1.41 -8.19 20.26
N LEU A 39 2.68 -8.39 20.60
CA LEU A 39 3.60 -9.16 19.74
C LEU A 39 3.13 -10.60 19.55
N PHE A 40 2.73 -11.26 20.63
CA PHE A 40 2.25 -12.64 20.57
C PHE A 40 0.98 -12.76 19.72
N PHE A 41 0.00 -11.89 19.96
CA PHE A 41 -1.26 -11.87 19.22
C PHE A 41 -1.04 -11.69 17.72
N PHE A 42 -0.33 -10.64 17.32
CA PHE A 42 -0.09 -10.39 15.89
C PHE A 42 0.84 -11.41 15.24
N THR A 43 1.79 -11.98 15.99
CA THR A 43 2.62 -13.08 15.48
C THR A 43 1.79 -14.35 15.27
N ALA A 44 0.90 -14.67 16.19
CA ALA A 44 0.00 -15.83 16.05
C ALA A 44 -0.96 -15.63 14.86
N ILE A 45 -1.57 -14.45 14.74
CA ILE A 45 -2.46 -14.13 13.61
C ILE A 45 -1.71 -14.12 12.27
N SER A 46 -0.44 -13.72 12.24
CA SER A 46 0.35 -13.70 11.00
C SER A 46 0.54 -15.07 10.35
N LEU A 47 0.29 -16.14 11.06
CA LEU A 47 0.27 -17.50 10.50
C LEU A 47 -0.98 -17.77 9.64
N LEU A 48 -2.05 -16.99 9.80
CA LEU A 48 -3.33 -17.17 9.13
C LEU A 48 -3.67 -15.99 8.20
N TYR A 49 -3.25 -14.80 8.58
CA TYR A 49 -3.61 -13.55 7.88
C TYR A 49 -2.39 -12.66 7.64
N TRP A 50 -2.45 -11.86 6.61
CA TRP A 50 -1.43 -10.86 6.34
C TRP A 50 -1.48 -9.75 7.40
N VAL A 51 -0.46 -9.68 8.25
CA VAL A 51 -0.30 -8.68 9.31
C VAL A 51 0.70 -7.62 8.85
N LYS A 52 0.31 -6.35 8.90
CA LYS A 52 1.22 -5.25 8.61
C LYS A 52 2.07 -4.92 9.85
N LEU A 53 3.36 -4.66 9.65
CA LEU A 53 4.31 -4.38 10.74
C LEU A 53 3.92 -3.17 11.61
N ASN A 54 3.24 -2.18 11.04
CA ASN A 54 2.76 -1.02 11.79
C ASN A 54 1.67 -1.34 12.82
N TRP A 55 0.96 -2.46 12.72
CA TRP A 55 -0.03 -2.87 13.72
C TRP A 55 0.61 -3.23 15.06
N MET A 56 1.89 -3.65 15.05
CA MET A 56 2.67 -3.96 16.24
C MET A 56 3.38 -2.73 16.84
N PHE A 57 3.17 -1.53 16.27
CA PHE A 57 3.89 -0.31 16.69
C PHE A 57 3.82 -0.01 18.19
N PRO A 58 2.65 -0.13 18.89
CA PRO A 58 2.59 0.08 20.34
C PRO A 58 3.52 -0.85 21.13
N ALA A 59 3.65 -2.11 20.68
CA ALA A 59 4.54 -3.07 21.31
C ALA A 59 6.03 -2.75 21.08
N TYR A 60 6.38 -2.14 19.95
CA TYR A 60 7.76 -1.72 19.69
C TYR A 60 8.21 -0.60 20.63
N ILE A 61 7.34 0.37 20.94
CA ILE A 61 7.67 1.45 21.87
C ILE A 61 8.05 0.88 23.24
N SER A 62 7.17 0.10 23.85
CA SER A 62 7.42 -0.52 25.16
C SER A 62 8.58 -1.54 25.11
N GLY A 63 8.68 -2.30 24.03
CA GLY A 63 9.75 -3.25 23.80
C GLY A 63 11.12 -2.61 23.66
N ILE A 64 11.24 -1.48 22.97
CA ILE A 64 12.49 -0.71 22.82
C ILE A 64 12.94 -0.19 24.20
N ILE A 65 12.01 0.41 24.97
CA ILE A 65 12.32 0.90 26.32
C ILE A 65 12.75 -0.26 27.22
N LEU A 66 12.11 -1.42 27.10
CA LEU A 66 12.49 -2.61 27.86
C LEU A 66 13.90 -3.09 27.48
N VAL A 67 14.19 -3.22 26.19
CA VAL A 67 15.50 -3.68 25.66
C VAL A 67 16.63 -2.71 26.00
N SER A 68 16.38 -1.39 25.96
CA SER A 68 17.41 -0.37 26.23
C SER A 68 18.10 -0.54 27.60
N ARG A 69 17.42 -1.18 28.54
CA ARG A 69 17.97 -1.48 29.88
C ARG A 69 18.94 -2.66 29.92
N PHE A 70 18.96 -3.48 28.87
CA PHE A 70 19.70 -4.74 28.83
C PHE A 70 20.66 -4.81 27.65
N VAL A 71 20.58 -3.87 26.71
CA VAL A 71 21.45 -3.83 25.53
C VAL A 71 22.85 -3.35 25.92
N SER A 72 23.87 -4.07 25.46
CA SER A 72 25.28 -3.63 25.63
C SER A 72 25.67 -2.65 24.54
N ILE A 73 26.70 -1.86 24.81
CA ILE A 73 27.25 -0.89 23.83
C ILE A 73 27.69 -1.58 22.52
N ASN A 74 28.23 -2.80 22.62
CA ASN A 74 28.59 -3.55 21.42
C ASN A 74 27.40 -3.98 20.58
N GLN A 75 26.32 -4.44 21.23
CA GLN A 75 25.07 -4.75 20.53
C GLN A 75 24.47 -3.50 19.87
N LEU A 76 24.57 -2.35 20.52
CA LEU A 76 24.11 -1.07 19.96
C LEU A 76 24.95 -0.68 18.73
N LYS A 77 26.29 -0.84 18.78
CA LYS A 77 27.18 -0.59 17.63
C LYS A 77 26.79 -1.47 16.43
N TYR A 78 26.64 -2.78 16.64
CA TYR A 78 26.19 -3.69 15.57
C TYR A 78 24.81 -3.33 15.03
N GLN A 79 23.86 -2.98 15.91
CA GLN A 79 22.54 -2.50 15.50
C GLN A 79 22.67 -1.27 14.59
N THR A 80 23.48 -0.30 14.96
CA THR A 80 23.69 0.92 14.16
C THR A 80 24.29 0.61 12.80
N ILE A 81 25.34 -0.20 12.73
CA ILE A 81 25.98 -0.59 11.47
C ILE A 81 24.96 -1.26 10.53
N ILE A 82 24.22 -2.24 11.02
CA ILE A 82 23.21 -2.94 10.21
C ILE A 82 22.07 -2.01 9.82
N SER A 83 21.64 -1.12 10.72
CA SER A 83 20.62 -0.13 10.43
C SER A 83 21.07 0.79 9.29
N VAL A 84 22.27 1.33 9.34
CA VAL A 84 22.83 2.16 8.27
C VAL A 84 22.87 1.40 6.95
N PHE A 85 23.37 0.15 6.95
CA PHE A 85 23.40 -0.68 5.75
C PHE A 85 22.00 -0.90 5.15
N LEU A 86 21.00 -1.23 5.98
CA LEU A 86 19.62 -1.42 5.52
C LEU A 86 19.02 -0.12 4.97
N HIS A 87 19.27 1.02 5.61
CA HIS A 87 18.78 2.31 5.11
C HIS A 87 19.43 2.68 3.77
N LEU A 88 20.73 2.39 3.60
CA LEU A 88 21.39 2.58 2.30
C LEU A 88 20.81 1.66 1.22
N ALA A 89 20.52 0.40 1.54
CA ALA A 89 19.89 -0.53 0.61
C ALA A 89 18.49 -0.05 0.21
N VAL A 90 17.68 0.44 1.16
CA VAL A 90 16.37 1.03 0.89
C VAL A 90 16.49 2.31 0.05
N ALA A 91 17.48 3.17 0.35
CA ALA A 91 17.74 4.37 -0.44
C ALA A 91 18.10 4.03 -1.90
N ILE A 92 18.94 3.03 -2.12
CA ILE A 92 19.27 2.51 -3.46
C ILE A 92 18.01 2.01 -4.16
N GLU A 93 17.17 1.25 -3.45
CA GLU A 93 15.91 0.75 -3.99
C GLU A 93 14.95 1.88 -4.39
N ILE A 94 14.83 2.92 -3.56
CA ILE A 94 13.98 4.08 -3.84
C ILE A 94 14.48 4.86 -5.07
N ILE A 95 15.78 5.09 -5.17
CA ILE A 95 16.37 5.92 -6.23
C ILE A 95 16.45 5.17 -7.57
N PHE A 96 16.90 3.93 -7.55
CA PHE A 96 17.24 3.16 -8.76
C PHE A 96 16.22 2.08 -9.12
N TYR A 97 15.37 1.68 -8.18
CA TYR A 97 14.37 0.62 -8.33
C TYR A 97 14.91 -0.68 -8.96
N PRO A 98 16.01 -1.26 -8.43
CA PRO A 98 16.62 -2.46 -8.98
C PRO A 98 15.74 -3.70 -8.88
N VAL A 99 14.86 -3.77 -7.87
CA VAL A 99 13.96 -4.91 -7.62
C VAL A 99 12.51 -4.51 -7.89
N PRO A 100 11.98 -4.70 -9.12
CA PRO A 100 10.61 -4.32 -9.46
C PRO A 100 9.58 -5.09 -8.65
N VAL A 101 8.71 -4.36 -7.94
CA VAL A 101 7.59 -4.93 -7.19
C VAL A 101 6.38 -5.10 -8.13
N LYS A 102 5.87 -6.34 -8.27
CA LYS A 102 4.67 -6.64 -9.07
C LYS A 102 3.39 -6.45 -8.25
N SER A 103 3.24 -5.25 -7.69
CA SER A 103 2.12 -4.86 -6.85
C SER A 103 1.94 -3.36 -6.93
N ASP A 104 0.75 -2.87 -6.60
CA ASP A 104 0.48 -1.44 -6.44
C ASP A 104 1.02 -0.88 -5.11
N ASP A 105 1.60 -1.73 -4.26
CA ASP A 105 2.36 -1.32 -3.08
C ASP A 105 3.79 -0.90 -3.45
N THR A 106 3.96 -0.10 -4.49
CA THR A 106 5.24 0.45 -4.94
C THR A 106 5.19 1.97 -4.94
N TRP A 107 6.35 2.60 -4.79
CA TRP A 107 6.53 4.06 -4.93
C TRP A 107 6.88 4.48 -6.36
N TRP A 108 7.25 3.53 -7.24
CA TRP A 108 7.78 3.81 -8.55
C TRP A 108 6.70 4.02 -9.62
N GLY A 109 6.91 5.02 -10.48
CA GLY A 109 6.16 5.22 -11.71
C GLY A 109 4.85 6.00 -11.58
N TRP A 110 4.44 6.41 -10.39
CA TRP A 110 3.17 7.09 -10.17
C TRP A 110 3.11 8.49 -10.80
N GLU A 111 4.20 9.26 -10.73
CA GLU A 111 4.29 10.56 -11.38
C GLU A 111 4.17 10.43 -12.91
N LYS A 112 4.86 9.45 -13.50
CA LYS A 112 4.76 9.18 -14.95
C LYS A 112 3.35 8.76 -15.34
N LEU A 113 2.70 7.89 -14.55
CA LEU A 113 1.30 7.55 -14.75
C LEU A 113 0.42 8.81 -14.79
N SER A 114 0.60 9.68 -13.82
CA SER A 114 -0.22 10.90 -13.71
C SER A 114 -0.02 11.85 -14.90
N GLN A 115 1.20 11.96 -15.42
CA GLN A 115 1.49 12.72 -16.63
C GLN A 115 0.76 12.15 -17.85
N GLU A 116 0.81 10.83 -18.05
CA GLU A 116 0.11 10.16 -19.15
C GLU A 116 -1.42 10.29 -19.01
N VAL A 117 -1.95 10.08 -17.78
CA VAL A 117 -3.38 10.27 -17.52
C VAL A 117 -3.82 11.70 -17.74
N LYS A 118 -2.98 12.70 -17.41
CA LYS A 118 -3.25 14.11 -17.70
C LYS A 118 -3.40 14.35 -19.19
N ILE A 119 -2.48 13.86 -20.01
CA ILE A 119 -2.54 13.99 -21.48
C ILE A 119 -3.84 13.41 -22.02
N ILE A 120 -4.22 12.20 -21.59
CA ILE A 120 -5.48 11.55 -22.00
C ILE A 120 -6.69 12.35 -21.52
N SER A 121 -6.67 12.82 -20.28
CA SER A 121 -7.76 13.62 -19.70
C SER A 121 -7.95 14.96 -20.43
N ASP A 122 -6.88 15.60 -20.90
CA ASP A 122 -6.94 16.85 -21.65
C ASP A 122 -7.58 16.66 -23.04
N GLN A 123 -7.48 15.45 -23.61
CA GLN A 123 -8.18 15.07 -24.86
C GLN A 123 -9.67 14.76 -24.61
N HIS A 124 -10.05 14.47 -23.37
CA HIS A 124 -11.41 14.10 -22.95
C HIS A 124 -11.89 14.96 -21.78
N LYS A 125 -11.96 16.27 -21.96
CA LYS A 125 -12.18 17.28 -20.90
C LYS A 125 -13.47 17.05 -20.11
N ASP A 126 -14.53 16.57 -20.77
CA ASP A 126 -15.84 16.33 -20.15
C ASP A 126 -15.93 14.99 -19.39
N ALA A 127 -14.93 14.13 -19.52
CA ALA A 127 -14.91 12.86 -18.81
C ALA A 127 -14.34 13.03 -17.40
N PHE A 128 -15.00 12.43 -16.40
CA PHE A 128 -14.43 12.27 -15.07
C PHE A 128 -13.48 11.09 -15.06
N ILE A 129 -12.58 11.02 -14.05
CA ILE A 129 -11.59 9.95 -13.93
C ILE A 129 -11.93 9.10 -12.72
N PHE A 130 -11.79 7.77 -12.83
CA PHE A 130 -11.94 6.87 -11.68
C PHE A 130 -11.06 5.62 -11.82
N SER A 131 -10.84 4.93 -10.68
CA SER A 131 -10.18 3.62 -10.62
C SER A 131 -10.87 2.69 -9.64
N ASP A 132 -10.63 1.37 -9.76
CA ASP A 132 -11.30 0.33 -8.96
C ASP A 132 -10.31 -0.58 -8.20
N ASP A 133 -9.11 -0.10 -7.93
CA ASP A 133 -8.08 -0.81 -7.17
C ASP A 133 -8.10 -0.48 -5.65
N GLY A 134 -9.30 -0.20 -5.14
CA GLY A 134 -9.51 0.27 -3.78
C GLY A 134 -9.26 1.77 -3.65
N TYR A 135 -8.08 2.18 -3.20
CA TYR A 135 -7.79 3.61 -3.00
C TYR A 135 -6.45 4.07 -3.63
N LYS A 136 -5.60 3.15 -4.07
CA LYS A 136 -4.20 3.47 -4.41
C LYS A 136 -4.08 4.37 -5.63
N THR A 137 -4.54 3.91 -6.79
CA THR A 137 -4.49 4.70 -8.02
C THR A 137 -5.31 5.97 -7.88
N THR A 138 -6.51 5.90 -7.28
CA THR A 138 -7.35 7.07 -7.02
C THR A 138 -6.63 8.11 -6.18
N ALA A 139 -6.02 7.72 -5.05
CA ALA A 139 -5.33 8.64 -4.15
C ALA A 139 -4.12 9.31 -4.81
N ILE A 140 -3.33 8.53 -5.53
CA ILE A 140 -2.15 9.03 -6.23
C ILE A 140 -2.54 10.00 -7.36
N LEU A 141 -3.54 9.66 -8.17
CA LEU A 141 -3.99 10.56 -9.24
C LEU A 141 -4.60 11.84 -8.67
N ASN A 142 -5.34 11.78 -7.56
CA ASN A 142 -5.82 12.99 -6.86
C ASN A 142 -4.68 13.85 -6.31
N PHE A 143 -3.54 13.26 -5.97
CA PHE A 143 -2.36 14.01 -5.49
C PHE A 143 -1.66 14.78 -6.62
N TYR A 144 -1.55 14.16 -7.82
CA TYR A 144 -0.79 14.73 -8.92
C TYR A 144 -1.61 15.52 -9.94
N LEU A 145 -2.93 15.27 -10.02
CA LEU A 145 -3.82 15.94 -10.97
C LEU A 145 -4.61 17.05 -10.29
N ASP A 146 -4.80 18.16 -10.99
CA ASP A 146 -5.70 19.25 -10.57
C ASP A 146 -7.20 18.90 -10.78
N LYS A 147 -7.48 17.68 -11.23
CA LYS A 147 -8.82 17.16 -11.51
C LYS A 147 -9.18 16.06 -10.53
N LYS A 148 -10.41 16.11 -10.00
CA LYS A 148 -10.92 15.11 -9.07
C LYS A 148 -10.97 13.73 -9.72
N VAL A 149 -10.46 12.73 -8.98
CA VAL A 149 -10.47 11.32 -9.36
C VAL A 149 -11.29 10.53 -8.35
N TYR A 150 -12.23 9.74 -8.83
CA TYR A 150 -13.16 8.97 -8.01
C TYR A 150 -12.68 7.54 -7.79
N GLY A 151 -13.18 6.91 -6.75
CA GLY A 151 -12.84 5.52 -6.40
C GLY A 151 -13.85 4.50 -6.89
N SER A 152 -13.77 3.30 -6.32
CA SER A 152 -14.63 2.14 -6.63
C SER A 152 -16.12 2.40 -6.36
N ASN A 153 -16.47 3.45 -5.61
CA ASN A 153 -17.85 3.86 -5.35
C ASN A 153 -18.62 4.20 -6.64
N ILE A 154 -17.96 4.60 -7.73
CA ILE A 154 -18.57 4.76 -9.07
C ILE A 154 -19.24 3.46 -9.54
N LEU A 155 -18.73 2.31 -9.15
CA LEU A 155 -19.23 0.98 -9.52
C LEU A 155 -20.06 0.34 -8.39
N GLY A 156 -20.66 1.12 -7.50
CA GLY A 156 -21.46 0.61 -6.38
C GLY A 156 -20.67 -0.22 -5.36
N LYS A 157 -19.32 -0.22 -5.43
CA LYS A 157 -18.47 -0.93 -4.50
C LYS A 157 -18.09 -0.05 -3.31
N ASN A 158 -17.58 -0.68 -2.25
CA ASN A 158 -17.01 0.06 -1.13
C ASN A 158 -15.69 0.73 -1.56
N GLY A 159 -15.74 2.03 -1.79
CA GLY A 159 -14.59 2.86 -2.13
C GLY A 159 -13.81 3.37 -0.92
N LEU A 160 -13.95 2.75 0.26
CA LEU A 160 -13.34 3.19 1.51
C LEU A 160 -13.69 4.66 1.81
N GLN A 161 -12.67 5.52 2.05
CA GLN A 161 -12.89 6.95 2.29
C GLN A 161 -13.64 7.66 1.14
N TYR A 162 -13.51 7.20 -0.10
CA TYR A 162 -14.20 7.80 -1.26
C TYR A 162 -15.70 7.57 -1.23
N SER A 163 -16.19 6.49 -0.61
CA SER A 163 -17.62 6.29 -0.38
C SER A 163 -18.23 7.29 0.61
N VAL A 164 -17.40 7.90 1.45
CA VAL A 164 -17.82 8.92 2.44
C VAL A 164 -17.65 10.34 1.88
N ILE A 165 -16.48 10.62 1.28
CA ILE A 165 -16.15 11.95 0.74
C ILE A 165 -16.99 12.25 -0.51
N ASP A 166 -17.20 11.23 -1.36
CA ASP A 166 -17.87 11.31 -2.64
C ASP A 166 -19.16 10.48 -2.62
N ASN A 167 -20.02 10.72 -1.64
CA ASN A 167 -21.27 9.99 -1.47
C ASN A 167 -22.37 10.41 -2.46
N ASP A 168 -22.32 11.65 -2.99
CA ASP A 168 -23.25 12.13 -4.01
C ASP A 168 -22.58 12.10 -5.40
N LEU A 169 -23.00 11.16 -6.22
CA LEU A 169 -22.55 10.96 -7.61
C LEU A 169 -23.59 11.43 -8.65
N SER A 170 -24.67 12.05 -8.21
CA SER A 170 -25.79 12.47 -9.09
C SER A 170 -25.34 13.40 -10.21
N SER A 171 -24.37 14.28 -9.92
CA SER A 171 -23.81 15.22 -10.89
C SER A 171 -22.97 14.55 -11.99
N LEU A 172 -22.64 13.26 -11.87
CA LEU A 172 -21.89 12.48 -12.85
C LEU A 172 -22.79 11.72 -13.82
N LYS A 173 -24.06 11.62 -13.54
CA LYS A 173 -25.04 10.91 -14.40
C LYS A 173 -24.98 11.44 -15.83
N SER A 174 -25.04 10.52 -16.78
CA SER A 174 -24.93 10.75 -18.22
C SER A 174 -23.58 11.28 -18.71
N LYS A 175 -22.60 11.53 -17.82
CA LYS A 175 -21.26 11.95 -18.23
C LYS A 175 -20.42 10.77 -18.71
N SER A 176 -19.39 11.10 -19.49
CA SER A 176 -18.33 10.17 -19.86
C SER A 176 -17.32 10.04 -18.73
N ALA A 177 -16.60 8.92 -18.70
CA ALA A 177 -15.55 8.64 -17.72
C ALA A 177 -14.30 8.06 -18.38
N LEU A 178 -13.15 8.25 -17.72
CA LEU A 178 -11.90 7.55 -17.98
C LEU A 178 -11.65 6.60 -16.82
N TYR A 179 -11.71 5.30 -17.09
CA TYR A 179 -11.37 4.26 -16.13
C TYR A 179 -9.90 3.89 -16.25
N ILE A 180 -9.17 3.98 -15.16
CA ILE A 180 -7.74 3.63 -15.08
C ILE A 180 -7.62 2.35 -14.26
N ASP A 181 -7.23 1.26 -14.93
CA ASP A 181 -7.13 -0.07 -14.32
C ASP A 181 -5.67 -0.49 -14.18
N SER A 182 -5.21 -0.64 -12.95
CA SER A 182 -3.85 -1.09 -12.67
C SER A 182 -3.68 -2.58 -12.93
N GLN A 183 -2.64 -2.94 -13.69
CA GLN A 183 -2.29 -4.33 -14.01
C GLN A 183 -0.93 -4.69 -13.42
N PRO A 184 -0.82 -4.93 -12.10
CA PRO A 184 0.46 -5.21 -11.44
C PRO A 184 1.09 -6.53 -11.89
N GLN A 185 0.28 -7.47 -12.38
CA GLN A 185 0.72 -8.74 -12.97
C GLN A 185 0.96 -8.56 -14.47
N ILE A 186 2.03 -7.83 -14.82
CA ILE A 186 2.37 -7.56 -16.22
C ILE A 186 2.62 -8.86 -16.96
N LYS A 187 1.84 -9.12 -18.02
CA LYS A 187 2.00 -10.27 -18.88
C LYS A 187 2.55 -9.89 -20.25
N ASP A 188 2.08 -8.78 -20.80
CA ASP A 188 2.40 -8.32 -22.16
C ASP A 188 2.23 -6.80 -22.29
N THR A 189 2.53 -6.27 -23.48
CA THR A 189 2.37 -4.85 -23.83
C THR A 189 1.07 -4.54 -24.57
N PHE A 190 0.27 -5.58 -24.88
CA PHE A 190 -0.94 -5.44 -25.68
C PHE A 190 -2.11 -4.90 -24.85
N PRO A 191 -3.12 -4.30 -25.50
CA PRO A 191 -4.42 -4.04 -24.89
C PRO A 191 -5.00 -5.32 -24.28
N SER A 192 -5.92 -5.19 -23.32
CA SER A 192 -6.65 -6.36 -22.82
C SER A 192 -7.54 -6.93 -23.94
N SER A 193 -7.65 -8.23 -24.01
CA SER A 193 -8.63 -8.87 -24.90
C SER A 193 -10.06 -8.81 -24.33
N THR A 194 -10.21 -8.42 -23.07
CA THR A 194 -11.50 -8.41 -22.38
C THR A 194 -11.76 -7.08 -21.70
N THR A 195 -12.95 -6.55 -21.91
CA THR A 195 -13.47 -5.41 -21.15
C THR A 195 -13.92 -5.91 -19.76
N PRO A 196 -13.64 -5.18 -18.67
CA PRO A 196 -14.18 -5.53 -17.36
C PRO A 196 -15.71 -5.54 -17.37
N GLU A 197 -16.34 -6.72 -17.19
CA GLU A 197 -17.80 -6.90 -17.27
C GLU A 197 -18.57 -5.96 -16.36
N ILE A 198 -18.02 -5.65 -15.20
CA ILE A 198 -18.67 -4.75 -14.24
C ILE A 198 -18.94 -3.37 -14.82
N LEU A 199 -18.13 -2.86 -15.75
CA LEU A 199 -18.33 -1.55 -16.38
C LEU A 199 -19.61 -1.49 -17.20
N LEU A 200 -20.04 -2.61 -17.82
CA LEU A 200 -21.25 -2.69 -18.63
C LEU A 200 -22.53 -2.42 -17.82
N ASN A 201 -22.50 -2.69 -16.53
CA ASN A 201 -23.63 -2.41 -15.64
C ASN A 201 -23.85 -0.90 -15.43
N TYR A 202 -22.77 -0.12 -15.48
CA TYR A 202 -22.77 1.29 -15.10
C TYR A 202 -22.58 2.26 -16.27
N PHE A 203 -22.17 1.76 -17.44
CA PHE A 203 -21.94 2.58 -18.63
C PHE A 203 -22.64 1.96 -19.84
N GLU A 204 -22.97 2.77 -20.85
CA GLU A 204 -23.61 2.29 -22.07
C GLU A 204 -22.58 1.75 -23.06
N GLU A 205 -21.47 2.48 -23.26
CA GLU A 205 -20.41 2.08 -24.17
C GLU A 205 -19.04 2.13 -23.47
N ILE A 206 -18.20 1.18 -23.80
CA ILE A 206 -16.85 1.07 -23.25
C ILE A 206 -15.87 0.85 -24.39
N ASN A 207 -14.99 1.83 -24.58
CA ASN A 207 -13.96 1.81 -25.61
C ASN A 207 -12.57 1.76 -24.94
N GLN A 208 -11.80 0.71 -25.22
CA GLN A 208 -10.44 0.62 -24.73
C GLN A 208 -9.53 1.57 -25.49
N LEU A 209 -8.78 2.39 -24.74
CA LEU A 209 -7.71 3.23 -25.26
C LEU A 209 -6.36 2.49 -25.19
N PRO A 210 -5.31 3.01 -25.86
CA PRO A 210 -3.98 2.44 -25.73
C PRO A 210 -3.57 2.36 -24.26
N PRO A 211 -2.97 1.23 -23.81
CA PRO A 211 -2.54 1.08 -22.42
C PRO A 211 -1.36 1.99 -22.09
N ILE A 212 -1.30 2.47 -20.87
CA ILE A 212 -0.14 3.21 -20.36
C ILE A 212 0.93 2.20 -19.93
N LEU A 213 2.09 2.26 -20.56
CA LEU A 213 3.21 1.34 -20.35
C LEU A 213 4.40 2.08 -19.73
N LEU A 214 4.62 1.87 -18.44
CA LEU A 214 5.73 2.48 -17.74
C LEU A 214 6.98 1.61 -17.85
N LYS A 215 7.98 2.13 -18.56
CA LYS A 215 9.27 1.46 -18.80
C LYS A 215 10.39 2.13 -18.02
N ASN A 216 11.37 1.34 -17.61
CA ASN A 216 12.60 1.87 -17.02
C ASN A 216 13.52 2.52 -18.11
N LYS A 217 14.65 3.06 -17.68
CA LYS A 217 15.64 3.67 -18.59
C LYS A 217 16.20 2.72 -19.64
N GLN A 218 16.14 1.40 -19.40
CA GLN A 218 16.61 0.34 -20.31
C GLN A 218 15.49 -0.17 -21.24
N GLY A 219 14.30 0.46 -21.23
CA GLY A 219 13.15 0.04 -22.06
C GLY A 219 12.35 -1.15 -21.52
N LYS A 220 12.74 -1.73 -20.38
CA LYS A 220 12.02 -2.84 -19.77
C LYS A 220 10.70 -2.35 -19.17
N LEU A 221 9.59 -3.03 -19.52
CA LEU A 221 8.27 -2.76 -18.95
C LEU A 221 8.25 -3.12 -17.46
N LEU A 222 7.87 -2.16 -16.63
CA LEU A 222 7.77 -2.34 -15.18
C LEU A 222 6.34 -2.27 -14.66
N ARG A 223 5.47 -1.44 -15.26
CA ARG A 223 4.06 -1.31 -14.88
C ARG A 223 3.19 -1.09 -16.11
N LYS A 224 1.97 -1.59 -16.06
CA LYS A 224 0.96 -1.45 -17.09
C LYS A 224 -0.36 -1.00 -16.47
N PHE A 225 -1.01 -0.06 -17.13
CA PHE A 225 -2.35 0.36 -16.78
C PHE A 225 -3.22 0.30 -18.03
N LEU A 226 -4.37 -0.31 -17.93
CA LEU A 226 -5.37 -0.29 -18.97
C LEU A 226 -6.21 0.98 -18.80
N VAL A 227 -6.58 1.57 -19.93
CA VAL A 227 -7.39 2.80 -19.96
C VAL A 227 -8.64 2.52 -20.77
N PHE A 228 -9.79 2.83 -20.21
CA PHE A 228 -11.07 2.69 -20.89
C PHE A 228 -11.80 4.03 -20.88
N LYS A 229 -12.29 4.44 -22.03
CA LYS A 229 -13.27 5.51 -22.16
C LYS A 229 -14.66 4.90 -22.06
N CYS A 230 -15.41 5.29 -21.04
CA CYS A 230 -16.76 4.87 -20.77
C CYS A 230 -17.72 6.02 -21.03
N THR A 231 -18.85 5.79 -21.70
CA THR A 231 -19.83 6.84 -22.01
C THR A 231 -21.14 6.58 -21.29
N HIS A 232 -21.89 7.65 -21.03
CA HIS A 232 -23.23 7.65 -20.42
C HIS A 232 -23.27 6.86 -19.11
N TYR A 233 -22.65 7.41 -18.06
CA TYR A 233 -22.74 6.86 -16.71
C TYR A 233 -24.21 6.78 -16.25
N LYS A 234 -24.69 5.58 -15.95
CA LYS A 234 -26.09 5.33 -15.57
C LYS A 234 -26.44 5.79 -14.14
N GLY A 235 -25.38 5.98 -13.30
CA GLY A 235 -25.54 6.21 -11.87
C GLY A 235 -25.56 4.89 -11.08
N ILE A 236 -25.70 5.00 -9.77
CA ILE A 236 -25.88 3.88 -8.82
C ILE A 236 -27.35 3.84 -8.46
#